data_e07fccc24e0e8a94e445b31523e99c43
#
_entry.id   e07fccc24e0e8a94e445b31523e99c43
#
_cell.length_a   1.000
_cell.length_b   1.000
_cell.length_c   1.000
_cell.angle_alpha   90.00
_cell.angle_beta   90.00
_cell.angle_gamma   90.00
#
_symmetry.space_group_name_H-M   'P 1'
#
loop_
_entity.id
_entity.type
_entity.pdbx_description
1 polymer ?
#
loop_
_entity_poly.entity_id
_entity_poly.type
_entity_poly.pdbx_seq_one_letter_code
_entity_poly.pdbx_strand_id
1 'polypeptide(L)'
;LTQRYGGGTFGTVYIHRVLYALSSGTSHSAQFALAAMFKTAADGTFDFISEVKEYGRRAERLKKIFTDYGFRIVYDHDLDEPIADGFYFTIAYPGMTGGELMEELIYYGVCAISLSTTGSNQEGLLACTSFIKPHQYALLEERLKLFKENHTA
;
A
#
# COMPACT_ATOMS: atom_id res chain seq x y z
N LEU A 1 20.32 13.98 -21.56
CA LEU A 1 19.23 13.26 -22.25
C LEU A 1 19.31 13.44 -23.77
N THR A 2 19.45 14.65 -24.28
CA THR A 2 19.51 14.93 -25.71
C THR A 2 20.70 14.24 -26.39
N GLN A 3 21.87 14.25 -25.79
CA GLN A 3 23.06 13.53 -26.28
C GLN A 3 22.89 12.01 -26.29
N ARG A 4 22.20 11.47 -25.29
CA ARG A 4 22.03 10.02 -25.12
C ARG A 4 20.96 9.43 -26.05
N TYR A 5 19.95 10.23 -26.42
CA TYR A 5 18.77 9.74 -27.14
C TYR A 5 18.57 10.39 -28.53
N GLY A 6 19.62 11.01 -29.05
CA GLY A 6 19.67 11.44 -30.47
C GLY A 6 18.73 12.58 -30.83
N GLY A 7 18.64 13.60 -29.98
CA GLY A 7 17.87 14.80 -30.26
C GLY A 7 16.36 14.61 -30.06
N GLY A 8 15.80 15.36 -29.17
CA GLY A 8 14.39 15.36 -28.83
C GLY A 8 14.21 15.75 -27.37
N THR A 9 13.04 16.25 -27.03
CA THR A 9 12.70 16.52 -25.62
C THR A 9 12.49 15.17 -24.88
N PHE A 10 12.67 15.19 -23.57
CA PHE A 10 12.37 14.04 -22.74
C PHE A 10 10.95 13.50 -22.99
N GLY A 11 9.96 14.39 -23.08
CA GLY A 11 8.57 14.02 -23.35
C GLY A 11 8.41 13.27 -24.68
N THR A 12 9.04 13.78 -25.76
CA THR A 12 8.98 13.11 -27.07
C THR A 12 9.59 11.72 -27.03
N VAL A 13 10.78 11.57 -26.42
CA VAL A 13 11.43 10.28 -26.30
C VAL A 13 10.62 9.32 -25.43
N TYR A 14 10.12 9.79 -24.30
CA TYR A 14 9.33 8.98 -23.37
C TYR A 14 8.02 8.50 -24.02
N ILE A 15 7.27 9.40 -24.67
CA ILE A 15 5.99 9.04 -25.29
C ILE A 15 6.20 8.07 -26.46
N HIS A 16 7.08 8.41 -27.42
CA HIS A 16 7.17 7.67 -28.68
C HIS A 16 8.05 6.41 -28.58
N ARG A 17 9.07 6.41 -27.73
CA ARG A 17 10.00 5.27 -27.64
C ARG A 17 9.75 4.35 -26.44
N VAL A 18 9.12 4.84 -25.40
CA VAL A 18 8.83 4.05 -24.20
C VAL A 18 7.36 3.69 -24.11
N LEU A 19 6.49 4.68 -23.91
CA LEU A 19 5.07 4.39 -23.71
C LEU A 19 4.42 3.73 -24.92
N TYR A 20 4.63 4.28 -26.11
CA TYR A 20 4.06 3.71 -27.33
C TYR A 20 4.61 2.31 -27.64
N ALA A 21 5.91 2.09 -27.47
CA ALA A 21 6.53 0.79 -27.70
C ALA A 21 6.03 -0.30 -26.73
N LEU A 22 5.72 0.09 -25.48
CA LEU A 22 5.28 -0.85 -24.45
C LEU A 22 3.76 -1.11 -24.47
N SER A 23 2.94 -0.14 -24.87
CA SER A 23 1.48 -0.20 -24.70
C SER A 23 0.71 0.02 -26.01
N SER A 24 1.38 0.43 -27.10
CA SER A 24 0.72 0.87 -28.36
C SER A 24 -0.34 1.95 -28.16
N GLY A 25 -0.32 2.62 -27.01
CA GLY A 25 -1.28 3.62 -26.58
C GLY A 25 -2.10 3.20 -25.37
N THR A 26 -2.96 4.09 -24.90
CA THR A 26 -3.81 3.87 -23.74
C THR A 26 -5.03 3.03 -24.12
N SER A 27 -5.41 2.08 -23.28
CA SER A 27 -6.61 1.27 -23.46
C SER A 27 -7.85 2.17 -23.57
N HIS A 28 -8.60 2.02 -24.67
CA HIS A 28 -9.83 2.79 -24.90
C HIS A 28 -10.90 2.47 -23.85
N SER A 29 -11.05 1.20 -23.47
CA SER A 29 -12.01 0.78 -22.43
C SER A 29 -11.72 1.43 -21.09
N ALA A 30 -10.44 1.53 -20.69
CA ALA A 30 -10.04 2.22 -19.46
C ALA A 30 -10.34 3.73 -19.52
N GLN A 31 -10.11 4.36 -20.67
CA GLN A 31 -10.43 5.79 -20.87
C GLN A 31 -11.93 6.06 -20.76
N PHE A 32 -12.77 5.23 -21.40
CA PHE A 32 -14.22 5.36 -21.29
C PHE A 32 -14.73 5.09 -19.88
N ALA A 33 -14.17 4.11 -19.17
CA ALA A 33 -14.52 3.83 -17.78
C ALA A 33 -14.18 5.01 -16.86
N LEU A 34 -12.99 5.59 -16.99
CA LEU A 34 -12.59 6.79 -16.25
C LEU A 34 -13.46 8.00 -16.59
N ALA A 35 -13.76 8.22 -17.87
CA ALA A 35 -14.62 9.33 -18.30
C ALA A 35 -16.03 9.20 -17.71
N ALA A 36 -16.60 8.00 -17.70
CA ALA A 36 -17.89 7.72 -17.07
C ALA A 36 -17.86 7.97 -15.56
N MET A 37 -16.79 7.49 -14.88
CA MET A 37 -16.61 7.69 -13.44
C MET A 37 -16.48 9.17 -13.10
N PHE A 38 -15.67 9.95 -13.84
CA PHE A 38 -15.54 11.39 -13.62
C PHE A 38 -16.83 12.14 -13.90
N LYS A 39 -17.58 11.74 -14.93
CA LYS A 39 -18.88 12.33 -15.21
C LYS A 39 -19.87 12.10 -14.06
N THR A 40 -20.00 10.88 -13.58
CA THR A 40 -20.91 10.55 -12.47
C THR A 40 -20.48 11.20 -11.15
N ALA A 41 -19.18 11.38 -10.92
CA ALA A 41 -18.68 12.16 -9.78
C ALA A 41 -19.03 13.66 -9.92
N ALA A 42 -18.87 14.24 -11.12
CA ALA A 42 -19.22 15.62 -11.37
C ALA A 42 -20.74 15.88 -11.28
N ASP A 43 -21.55 14.92 -11.70
CA ASP A 43 -23.01 14.95 -11.60
C ASP A 43 -23.54 14.68 -10.17
N GLY A 44 -22.65 14.35 -9.21
CA GLY A 44 -22.98 14.06 -7.81
C GLY A 44 -23.66 12.69 -7.59
N THR A 45 -23.68 11.82 -8.59
CA THR A 45 -24.28 10.49 -8.49
C THR A 45 -23.30 9.41 -8.02
N PHE A 46 -22.01 9.74 -7.95
CA PHE A 46 -20.95 8.89 -7.41
C PHE A 46 -20.07 9.67 -6.43
N ASP A 47 -20.03 9.25 -5.18
CA ASP A 47 -19.20 9.86 -4.14
C ASP A 47 -17.91 9.07 -3.95
N PHE A 48 -16.91 9.37 -4.79
CA PHE A 48 -15.58 8.78 -4.71
C PHE A 48 -14.88 9.10 -3.38
N ILE A 49 -15.12 10.27 -2.80
CA ILE A 49 -14.46 10.70 -1.56
C ILE A 49 -14.90 9.82 -0.38
N SER A 50 -16.18 9.48 -0.30
CA SER A 50 -16.68 8.59 0.74
C SER A 50 -16.07 7.18 0.65
N GLU A 51 -15.89 6.65 -0.56
CA GLU A 51 -15.21 5.38 -0.78
C GLU A 51 -13.75 5.42 -0.30
N VAL A 52 -13.01 6.49 -0.64
CA VAL A 52 -11.61 6.65 -0.21
C VAL A 52 -11.50 6.83 1.31
N LYS A 53 -12.41 7.58 1.92
CA LYS A 53 -12.45 7.76 3.38
C LYS A 53 -12.65 6.45 4.15
N GLU A 54 -13.34 5.47 3.55
CA GLU A 54 -13.49 4.15 4.17
C GLU A 54 -12.15 3.43 4.29
N TYR A 55 -11.28 3.52 3.27
CA TYR A 55 -9.93 2.96 3.36
C TYR A 55 -9.09 3.65 4.45
N GLY A 56 -9.19 4.97 4.59
CA GLY A 56 -8.54 5.71 5.66
C GLY A 56 -8.95 5.21 7.05
N ARG A 57 -10.26 5.06 7.30
CA ARG A 57 -10.78 4.51 8.58
C ARG A 57 -10.27 3.09 8.86
N ARG A 58 -10.21 2.24 7.83
CA ARG A 58 -9.67 0.88 7.97
C ARG A 58 -8.18 0.89 8.26
N ALA A 59 -7.41 1.73 7.56
CA ALA A 59 -5.97 1.87 7.79
C ALA A 59 -5.69 2.31 9.22
N GLU A 60 -6.37 3.34 9.70
CA GLU A 60 -6.26 3.84 11.07
C GLU A 60 -6.56 2.74 12.10
N ARG A 61 -7.65 1.99 11.92
CA ARG A 61 -8.01 0.88 12.81
C ARG A 61 -6.99 -0.24 12.79
N LEU A 62 -6.50 -0.64 11.61
CA LEU A 62 -5.50 -1.69 11.48
C LEU A 62 -4.14 -1.28 12.02
N LYS A 63 -3.68 -0.05 11.74
CA LYS A 63 -2.46 0.50 12.35
C LYS A 63 -2.54 0.44 13.87
N LYS A 64 -3.69 0.85 14.44
CA LYS A 64 -3.89 0.77 15.89
C LYS A 64 -3.81 -0.66 16.40
N ILE A 65 -4.44 -1.63 15.73
CA ILE A 65 -4.37 -3.04 16.12
C ILE A 65 -2.91 -3.50 16.15
N PHE A 66 -2.15 -3.29 15.09
CA PHE A 66 -0.74 -3.70 15.05
C PHE A 66 0.10 -3.02 16.15
N THR A 67 -0.07 -1.71 16.35
CA THR A 67 0.71 -0.98 17.37
C THR A 67 0.35 -1.39 18.80
N ASP A 68 -0.88 -1.73 19.11
CA ASP A 68 -1.30 -2.24 20.41
C ASP A 68 -0.60 -3.57 20.77
N TYR A 69 -0.19 -4.34 19.75
CA TYR A 69 0.55 -5.59 19.92
C TYR A 69 2.06 -5.48 19.70
N GLY A 70 2.62 -4.28 19.73
CA GLY A 70 4.07 -4.04 19.77
C GLY A 70 4.73 -3.80 18.41
N PHE A 71 3.97 -3.74 17.34
CA PHE A 71 4.48 -3.33 16.04
C PHE A 71 4.67 -1.81 15.97
N ARG A 72 5.57 -1.37 15.10
CA ARG A 72 5.71 0.04 14.73
C ARG A 72 5.34 0.24 13.26
N ILE A 73 4.89 1.45 12.92
CA ILE A 73 4.73 1.86 11.53
C ILE A 73 6.11 2.28 10.98
N VAL A 74 6.48 1.77 9.80
CA VAL A 74 7.81 2.03 9.21
C VAL A 74 7.83 3.36 8.48
N TYR A 75 6.86 3.57 7.61
CA TYR A 75 6.67 4.83 6.89
C TYR A 75 5.39 5.49 7.38
N ASP A 76 5.51 6.49 8.22
CA ASP A 76 4.39 7.18 8.85
C ASP A 76 4.35 8.68 8.52
N HIS A 77 5.51 9.26 8.23
CA HIS A 77 5.65 10.68 7.89
C HIS A 77 6.53 10.87 6.66
N ASP A 78 6.23 11.93 5.91
CA ASP A 78 7.11 12.54 4.92
C ASP A 78 7.55 13.89 5.46
N LEU A 79 8.83 13.99 5.87
CA LEU A 79 9.32 15.08 6.70
C LEU A 79 8.47 15.20 7.98
N ASP A 80 7.79 16.33 8.17
CA ASP A 80 6.95 16.61 9.34
C ASP A 80 5.45 16.34 9.13
N GLU A 81 5.06 15.88 7.94
CA GLU A 81 3.67 15.64 7.60
C GLU A 81 3.33 14.14 7.63
N PRO A 82 2.18 13.75 8.21
CA PRO A 82 1.72 12.37 8.16
C PRO A 82 1.49 11.91 6.72
N ILE A 83 1.95 10.69 6.39
CA ILE A 83 1.70 10.09 5.09
C ILE A 83 0.22 9.71 4.99
N ALA A 84 -0.43 10.12 3.88
CA ALA A 84 -1.77 9.68 3.56
C ALA A 84 -1.78 8.18 3.26
N ASP A 85 -2.65 7.45 3.95
CA ASP A 85 -2.83 6.02 3.73
C ASP A 85 -3.67 5.73 2.49
N GLY A 86 -3.28 4.68 1.79
CA GLY A 86 -4.03 4.13 0.66
C GLY A 86 -4.49 2.70 0.95
N PHE A 87 -4.23 1.79 0.00
CA PHE A 87 -4.53 0.37 0.17
C PHE A 87 -3.56 -0.35 1.11
N TYR A 88 -2.42 0.25 1.41
CA TYR A 88 -1.30 -0.36 2.14
C TYR A 88 -0.78 0.59 3.21
N PHE A 89 -0.24 -0.01 4.26
CA PHE A 89 0.61 0.64 5.25
C PHE A 89 1.78 -0.30 5.59
N THR A 90 2.76 0.19 6.33
CA THR A 90 3.99 -0.55 6.58
C THR A 90 4.19 -0.79 8.06
N ILE A 91 4.57 -2.02 8.41
CA ILE A 91 4.76 -2.44 9.80
C ILE A 91 6.13 -3.11 9.99
N ALA A 92 6.68 -3.00 11.19
CA ALA A 92 7.84 -3.77 11.61
C ALA A 92 7.67 -4.20 13.07
N TYR A 93 8.42 -5.22 13.47
CA TYR A 93 8.48 -5.68 14.85
C TYR A 93 9.91 -5.56 15.38
N PRO A 94 10.12 -5.15 16.64
CA PRO A 94 11.46 -5.01 17.20
C PRO A 94 12.26 -6.30 17.15
N GLY A 95 13.52 -6.22 16.72
CA GLY A 95 14.44 -7.36 16.70
C GLY A 95 14.26 -8.34 15.53
N MET A 96 13.33 -8.10 14.61
CA MET A 96 13.11 -8.95 13.44
C MET A 96 13.36 -8.21 12.13
N THR A 97 14.00 -8.88 11.18
CA THR A 97 14.03 -8.44 9.77
C THR A 97 12.66 -8.65 9.11
N GLY A 98 12.44 -8.03 7.96
CA GLY A 98 11.20 -8.22 7.21
C GLY A 98 10.96 -9.66 6.78
N GLY A 99 12.03 -10.41 6.46
CA GLY A 99 11.96 -11.83 6.12
C GLY A 99 11.53 -12.69 7.30
N GLU A 100 12.22 -12.56 8.44
CA GLU A 100 11.89 -13.30 9.68
C GLU A 100 10.46 -13.00 10.15
N LEU A 101 10.07 -11.73 10.15
CA LEU A 101 8.74 -11.33 10.56
C LEU A 101 7.66 -11.90 9.64
N MET A 102 7.92 -11.96 8.33
CA MET A 102 6.99 -12.56 7.36
C MET A 102 6.82 -14.07 7.63
N GLU A 103 7.91 -14.80 7.83
CA GLU A 103 7.88 -16.24 8.12
C GLU A 103 7.15 -16.53 9.42
N GLU A 104 7.46 -15.80 10.49
CA GLU A 104 6.81 -15.97 11.78
C GLU A 104 5.32 -15.68 11.73
N LEU A 105 4.89 -14.58 11.14
CA LEU A 105 3.47 -14.20 11.07
C LEU A 105 2.61 -15.23 10.32
N ILE A 106 3.19 -15.99 9.38
CA ILE A 106 2.48 -17.06 8.68
C ILE A 106 2.01 -18.15 9.66
N TYR A 107 2.79 -18.49 10.66
CA TYR A 107 2.39 -19.47 11.69
C TYR A 107 1.19 -19.02 12.51
N TYR A 108 0.98 -17.72 12.61
CA TYR A 108 -0.21 -17.11 13.23
C TYR A 108 -1.33 -16.82 12.22
N GLY A 109 -1.17 -17.25 10.95
CA GLY A 109 -2.14 -17.05 9.89
C GLY A 109 -2.29 -15.60 9.42
N VAL A 110 -1.23 -14.79 9.59
CA VAL A 110 -1.14 -13.43 9.07
C VAL A 110 -0.14 -13.41 7.93
N CYS A 111 -0.58 -12.96 6.74
CA CYS A 111 0.26 -12.90 5.56
C CYS A 111 0.46 -11.45 5.11
N ALA A 112 1.70 -11.08 4.85
CA ALA A 112 2.10 -9.77 4.34
C ALA A 112 3.33 -9.92 3.42
N ILE A 113 3.78 -8.84 2.79
CA ILE A 113 4.90 -8.85 1.86
C ILE A 113 6.09 -8.14 2.50
N SER A 114 7.30 -8.73 2.45
CA SER A 114 8.50 -8.05 2.94
C SER A 114 8.76 -6.75 2.15
N LEU A 115 9.10 -5.69 2.87
CA LEU A 115 9.43 -4.39 2.28
C LEU A 115 10.62 -4.46 1.33
N SER A 116 11.57 -5.36 1.55
CA SER A 116 12.70 -5.58 0.62
C SER A 116 12.23 -5.96 -0.79
N THR A 117 11.13 -6.71 -0.91
CA THR A 117 10.51 -7.07 -2.20
C THR A 117 9.98 -5.84 -2.95
N THR A 118 9.63 -4.77 -2.24
CA THR A 118 9.15 -3.51 -2.83
C THR A 118 10.27 -2.51 -3.14
N GLY A 119 11.51 -2.89 -2.89
CA GLY A 119 12.69 -2.03 -3.09
C GLY A 119 13.01 -1.10 -1.93
N SER A 120 12.39 -1.28 -0.77
CA SER A 120 12.69 -0.53 0.44
C SER A 120 14.04 -0.95 1.04
N ASN A 121 14.76 0.02 1.58
CA ASN A 121 15.95 -0.22 2.41
C ASN A 121 15.62 -0.34 3.92
N GLN A 122 14.34 -0.21 4.28
CA GLN A 122 13.87 -0.38 5.65
C GLN A 122 13.36 -1.79 5.86
N GLU A 123 13.62 -2.34 7.06
CA GLU A 123 13.08 -3.62 7.47
C GLU A 123 11.59 -3.51 7.86
N GLY A 124 10.83 -4.51 7.49
CA GLY A 124 9.40 -4.58 7.79
C GLY A 124 8.57 -5.23 6.70
N LEU A 125 7.26 -5.08 6.82
CA LEU A 125 6.26 -5.67 5.93
C LEU A 125 5.30 -4.61 5.38
N LEU A 126 4.82 -4.87 4.17
CA LEU A 126 3.70 -4.15 3.55
C LEU A 126 2.39 -4.88 3.89
N ALA A 127 1.55 -4.23 4.66
CA ALA A 127 0.23 -4.75 5.06
C ALA A 127 -0.88 -4.13 4.19
N CYS A 128 -1.87 -4.95 3.82
CA CYS A 128 -2.95 -4.55 2.92
C CYS A 128 -4.24 -4.20 3.69
N THR A 129 -4.63 -2.93 3.64
CA THR A 129 -5.84 -2.42 4.28
C THR A 129 -7.13 -3.01 3.68
N SER A 130 -7.15 -3.23 2.37
CA SER A 130 -8.37 -3.64 1.66
C SER A 130 -8.74 -5.11 1.85
N PHE A 131 -7.77 -5.98 2.18
CA PHE A 131 -7.98 -7.42 2.33
C PHE A 131 -8.67 -7.79 3.65
N ILE A 132 -8.33 -7.09 4.74
CA ILE A 132 -8.88 -7.40 6.06
C ILE A 132 -10.21 -6.65 6.26
N LYS A 133 -11.28 -7.39 6.41
CA LYS A 133 -12.61 -6.84 6.61
C LYS A 133 -12.90 -6.60 8.10
N PRO A 134 -13.81 -5.68 8.47
CA PRO A 134 -14.09 -5.37 9.87
C PRO A 134 -14.45 -6.58 10.74
N HIS A 135 -15.16 -7.57 10.20
CA HIS A 135 -15.51 -8.78 10.93
C HIS A 135 -14.31 -9.70 11.25
N GLN A 136 -13.15 -9.45 10.62
CA GLN A 136 -11.91 -10.21 10.83
C GLN A 136 -10.99 -9.54 11.87
N TYR A 137 -11.29 -8.33 12.34
CA TYR A 137 -10.39 -7.60 13.25
C TYR A 137 -10.19 -8.33 14.58
N ALA A 138 -11.25 -8.88 15.16
CA ALA A 138 -11.14 -9.65 16.40
C ALA A 138 -10.22 -10.87 16.26
N LEU A 139 -10.31 -11.57 15.14
CA LEU A 139 -9.44 -12.70 14.84
C LEU A 139 -7.98 -12.24 14.63
N LEU A 140 -7.77 -11.10 13.99
CA LEU A 140 -6.43 -10.52 13.85
C LEU A 140 -5.84 -10.16 15.22
N GLU A 141 -6.61 -9.50 16.08
CA GLU A 141 -6.19 -9.15 17.44
C GLU A 141 -5.80 -10.39 18.26
N GLU A 142 -6.59 -11.46 18.19
CA GLU A 142 -6.27 -12.74 18.85
C GLU A 142 -4.94 -13.31 18.36
N ARG A 143 -4.71 -13.34 17.06
CA ARG A 143 -3.47 -13.85 16.45
C ARG A 143 -2.26 -13.00 16.82
N LEU A 144 -2.37 -11.69 16.79
CA LEU A 144 -1.29 -10.78 17.16
C LEU A 144 -1.01 -10.82 18.66
N LYS A 145 -2.02 -11.08 19.48
CA LYS A 145 -1.83 -11.31 20.92
C LYS A 145 -0.97 -12.55 21.16
N LEU A 146 -1.30 -13.68 20.53
CA LEU A 146 -0.52 -14.91 20.62
C LEU A 146 0.92 -14.70 20.09
N PHE A 147 1.06 -13.98 18.98
CA PHE A 147 2.38 -13.62 18.45
C PHE A 147 3.20 -12.85 19.49
N LYS A 148 2.62 -11.79 20.09
CA LYS A 148 3.28 -10.96 21.09
C LYS A 148 3.70 -11.78 22.32
N GLU A 149 2.81 -12.64 22.85
CA GLU A 149 3.08 -13.48 24.00
C GLU A 149 4.29 -14.42 23.79
N ASN A 150 4.48 -14.90 22.55
CA ASN A 150 5.57 -15.79 22.20
C ASN A 150 6.89 -15.06 21.86
N HIS A 151 6.84 -13.72 21.65
CA HIS A 151 8.02 -12.94 21.25
C HIS A 151 8.34 -11.78 22.21
N THR A 152 7.66 -11.68 23.33
CA THR A 152 8.07 -10.78 24.43
C THR A 152 9.10 -11.52 25.29
N ALA A 153 10.37 -11.07 25.19
CA ALA A 153 11.43 -11.47 26.11
C ALA A 153 11.27 -10.76 27.44
#